data_089b81d2bd28b2d8111cafa6ed66278a
#
_entry.id   089b81d2bd28b2d8111cafa6ed66278a
#
_cell.length_a   1.000
_cell.length_b   1.000
_cell.length_c   1.000
_cell.angle_alpha   90.00
_cell.angle_beta   90.00
_cell.angle_gamma   90.00
#
_symmetry.space_group_name_H-M   'P 1'
#
loop_
_entity.id
_entity.type
_entity.pdbx_description
1 polymer ?
#
loop_
_entity_poly.entity_id
_entity_poly.type
_entity_poly.pdbx_seq_one_letter_code
_entity_poly.pdbx_strand_id
1 'polypeptide(L)'
;MFPVPKDLERLVAEIDGWLDLRCPDKALDRLQPLLSHPEARPVGLAMRVRAYVSTKRHREAIADLDELRTTPYDPDWLDLTEAWCRKRLQDLPGAVRCMQQLLYRDPRSAIGHFNLGCYLALSGDKERALDEVSIACGLDESFRGMLHDEVDLVSLRQDPRYQDLATGHATDASEHGAEDGSDGGALSDEESAN
;
A
#
# COMPACT_ATOMS: atom_id res chain seq x y z
N MET A 1 13.03 -13.83 -9.29
CA MET A 1 14.40 -13.69 -8.73
C MET A 1 15.34 -13.51 -9.92
N PHE A 2 16.13 -12.42 -9.94
CA PHE A 2 17.09 -12.20 -11.02
C PHE A 2 18.22 -13.24 -10.94
N PRO A 3 18.67 -13.76 -12.08
CA PRO A 3 19.83 -14.63 -12.09
C PRO A 3 21.05 -13.83 -11.61
N VAL A 4 21.76 -14.38 -10.65
CA VAL A 4 23.03 -13.84 -10.18
C VAL A 4 24.13 -14.77 -10.65
N PRO A 5 25.23 -14.27 -11.24
CA PRO A 5 26.39 -15.07 -11.57
C PRO A 5 26.92 -15.84 -10.36
N LYS A 6 27.30 -17.11 -10.53
CA LYS A 6 27.72 -18.01 -9.43
C LYS A 6 28.87 -17.46 -8.58
N ASP A 7 29.79 -16.73 -9.21
CA ASP A 7 30.91 -16.09 -8.54
C ASP A 7 30.49 -14.91 -7.64
N LEU A 8 29.28 -14.33 -7.86
CA LEU A 8 28.72 -13.25 -7.07
C LEU A 8 27.67 -13.71 -6.03
N GLU A 9 27.21 -14.94 -6.07
CA GLU A 9 26.20 -15.46 -5.13
C GLU A 9 26.64 -15.31 -3.66
N ARG A 10 27.91 -15.63 -3.37
CA ARG A 10 28.46 -15.47 -2.01
C ARG A 10 28.48 -14.01 -1.56
N LEU A 11 28.80 -13.09 -2.48
CA LEU A 11 28.81 -11.65 -2.20
C LEU A 11 27.39 -11.15 -1.93
N VAL A 12 26.40 -11.61 -2.70
CA VAL A 12 24.97 -11.29 -2.45
C VAL A 12 24.56 -11.74 -1.05
N ALA A 13 24.88 -13.00 -0.67
CA ALA A 13 24.55 -13.50 0.66
C ALA A 13 25.27 -12.72 1.79
N GLU A 14 26.52 -12.30 1.57
CA GLU A 14 27.27 -11.46 2.52
C GLU A 14 26.59 -10.11 2.71
N ILE A 15 26.24 -9.42 1.62
CA ILE A 15 25.61 -8.09 1.66
C ILE A 15 24.22 -8.19 2.30
N ASP A 16 23.43 -9.20 1.96
CA ASP A 16 22.12 -9.44 2.55
C ASP A 16 22.23 -9.65 4.07
N GLY A 17 23.19 -10.45 4.51
CA GLY A 17 23.49 -10.60 5.92
C GLY A 17 23.85 -9.29 6.63
N TRP A 18 24.61 -8.39 6.00
CA TRP A 18 24.86 -7.07 6.59
C TRP A 18 23.62 -6.19 6.68
N LEU A 19 22.74 -6.27 5.70
CA LEU A 19 21.45 -5.53 5.73
C LEU A 19 20.55 -6.06 6.84
N ASP A 20 20.46 -7.37 7.02
CA ASP A 20 19.65 -8.00 8.07
C ASP A 20 20.19 -7.70 9.48
N LEU A 21 21.52 -7.61 9.61
CA LEU A 21 22.19 -7.19 10.84
C LEU A 21 22.15 -5.67 11.08
N ARG A 22 21.41 -4.91 10.24
CA ARG A 22 21.31 -3.46 10.29
C ARG A 22 22.67 -2.74 10.22
N CYS A 23 23.57 -3.27 9.41
CA CYS A 23 24.89 -2.70 9.13
C CYS A 23 24.96 -2.17 7.68
N PRO A 24 24.16 -1.16 7.30
CA PRO A 24 24.02 -0.69 5.92
C PRO A 24 25.33 -0.14 5.32
N ASP A 25 26.19 0.47 6.12
CA ASP A 25 27.47 1.00 5.65
C ASP A 25 28.36 -0.12 5.12
N LYS A 26 28.44 -1.24 5.83
CA LYS A 26 29.19 -2.43 5.38
C LYS A 26 28.60 -3.01 4.09
N ALA A 27 27.26 -3.01 3.98
CA ALA A 27 26.59 -3.42 2.76
C ALA A 27 26.96 -2.51 1.58
N LEU A 28 26.88 -1.18 1.79
CA LEU A 28 27.23 -0.17 0.77
C LEU A 28 28.66 -0.31 0.25
N ASP A 29 29.63 -0.55 1.14
CA ASP A 29 31.05 -0.72 0.78
C ASP A 29 31.29 -1.94 -0.11
N ARG A 30 30.39 -2.94 -0.08
CA ARG A 30 30.55 -4.20 -0.82
C ARG A 30 29.77 -4.27 -2.14
N LEU A 31 28.91 -3.28 -2.46
CA LEU A 31 27.99 -3.34 -3.59
C LEU A 31 28.63 -3.15 -4.96
N GLN A 32 29.81 -2.53 -5.04
CA GLN A 32 30.41 -2.14 -6.33
C GLN A 32 30.55 -3.29 -7.33
N PRO A 33 30.97 -4.53 -6.96
CA PRO A 33 31.05 -5.64 -7.91
C PRO A 33 29.69 -6.00 -8.53
N LEU A 34 28.60 -5.98 -7.73
CA LEU A 34 27.25 -6.26 -8.23
C LEU A 34 26.78 -5.14 -9.18
N LEU A 35 27.00 -3.88 -8.80
CA LEU A 35 26.59 -2.73 -9.59
C LEU A 35 27.32 -2.61 -10.93
N SER A 36 28.55 -3.15 -11.02
CA SER A 36 29.35 -3.17 -12.24
C SER A 36 29.04 -4.34 -13.18
N HIS A 37 28.33 -5.38 -12.68
CA HIS A 37 28.00 -6.56 -13.48
C HIS A 37 26.58 -6.42 -14.06
N PRO A 38 26.40 -6.44 -15.39
CA PRO A 38 25.09 -6.18 -16.01
C PRO A 38 23.95 -7.07 -15.48
N GLU A 39 24.18 -8.38 -15.31
CA GLU A 39 23.17 -9.33 -14.85
C GLU A 39 22.90 -9.20 -13.35
N ALA A 40 23.89 -8.85 -12.52
CA ALA A 40 23.75 -8.71 -11.08
C ALA A 40 23.31 -7.28 -10.67
N ARG A 41 23.41 -6.31 -11.57
CA ARG A 41 23.11 -4.91 -11.28
C ARG A 41 21.72 -4.67 -10.68
N PRO A 42 20.64 -5.30 -11.17
CA PRO A 42 19.32 -5.12 -10.55
C PRO A 42 19.29 -5.57 -9.08
N VAL A 43 19.95 -6.68 -8.76
CA VAL A 43 20.07 -7.16 -7.37
C VAL A 43 20.89 -6.19 -6.54
N GLY A 44 22.04 -5.71 -7.08
CA GLY A 44 22.87 -4.71 -6.42
C GLY A 44 22.12 -3.40 -6.13
N LEU A 45 21.32 -2.90 -7.09
CA LEU A 45 20.47 -1.72 -6.91
C LEU A 45 19.42 -1.94 -5.81
N ALA A 46 18.71 -3.06 -5.82
CA ALA A 46 17.72 -3.35 -4.80
C ALA A 46 18.33 -3.42 -3.39
N MET A 47 19.51 -4.01 -3.24
CA MET A 47 20.25 -4.02 -1.98
C MET A 47 20.70 -2.62 -1.57
N ARG A 48 21.13 -1.78 -2.53
CA ARG A 48 21.49 -0.39 -2.27
C ARG A 48 20.29 0.45 -1.84
N VAL A 49 19.12 0.24 -2.45
CA VAL A 49 17.87 0.85 -2.01
C VAL A 49 17.58 0.50 -0.55
N ARG A 50 17.67 -0.78 -0.16
CA ARG A 50 17.48 -1.20 1.25
C ARG A 50 18.44 -0.48 2.20
N ALA A 51 19.72 -0.38 1.81
CA ALA A 51 20.74 0.35 2.59
C ALA A 51 20.42 1.84 2.68
N TYR A 52 20.02 2.49 1.59
CA TYR A 52 19.66 3.91 1.58
C TYR A 52 18.41 4.19 2.40
N VAL A 53 17.39 3.33 2.32
CA VAL A 53 16.19 3.41 3.15
C VAL A 53 16.55 3.35 4.64
N SER A 54 17.41 2.41 5.04
CA SER A 54 17.82 2.26 6.45
C SER A 54 18.68 3.41 6.97
N THR A 55 19.43 4.08 6.08
CA THR A 55 20.25 5.27 6.39
C THR A 55 19.53 6.60 6.13
N LYS A 56 18.22 6.56 5.84
CA LYS A 56 17.37 7.75 5.56
C LYS A 56 17.81 8.54 4.31
N ARG A 57 18.53 7.92 3.41
CA ARG A 57 18.97 8.50 2.12
C ARG A 57 17.89 8.29 1.06
N HIS A 58 16.69 8.85 1.32
CA HIS A 58 15.49 8.56 0.54
C HIS A 58 15.55 9.06 -0.91
N ARG A 59 16.27 10.18 -1.19
CA ARG A 59 16.42 10.67 -2.57
C ARG A 59 17.28 9.73 -3.40
N GLU A 60 18.36 9.22 -2.83
CA GLU A 60 19.23 8.26 -3.49
C GLU A 60 18.53 6.93 -3.71
N ALA A 61 17.69 6.50 -2.73
CA ALA A 61 16.86 5.32 -2.91
C ALA A 61 15.89 5.47 -4.09
N ILE A 62 15.22 6.61 -4.25
CA ILE A 62 14.32 6.89 -5.38
C ILE A 62 15.08 6.85 -6.71
N ALA A 63 16.29 7.41 -6.79
CA ALA A 63 17.08 7.36 -8.02
C ALA A 63 17.42 5.92 -8.46
N ASP A 64 17.70 5.04 -7.49
CA ASP A 64 17.94 3.62 -7.77
C ASP A 64 16.66 2.88 -8.16
N LEU A 65 15.51 3.24 -7.55
CA LEU A 65 14.20 2.69 -7.92
C LEU A 65 13.82 3.07 -9.35
N ASP A 66 14.12 4.32 -9.77
CA ASP A 66 13.89 4.78 -11.15
C ASP A 66 14.70 3.94 -12.16
N GLU A 67 15.95 3.59 -11.83
CA GLU A 67 16.74 2.71 -12.66
C GLU A 67 16.17 1.27 -12.67
N LEU A 68 15.75 0.75 -11.52
CA LEU A 68 15.14 -0.58 -11.41
C LEU A 68 13.84 -0.72 -12.21
N ARG A 69 13.07 0.37 -12.40
CA ARG A 69 11.86 0.36 -13.24
C ARG A 69 12.12 0.04 -14.71
N THR A 70 13.35 0.22 -15.18
CA THR A 70 13.74 -0.17 -16.54
C THR A 70 14.03 -1.67 -16.70
N THR A 71 13.98 -2.40 -15.61
CA THR A 71 14.22 -3.85 -15.55
C THR A 71 12.93 -4.59 -15.20
N PRO A 72 12.83 -5.91 -15.41
CA PRO A 72 11.66 -6.69 -15.00
C PRO A 72 11.63 -6.95 -13.48
N TYR A 73 11.97 -5.93 -12.67
CA TYR A 73 11.86 -6.00 -11.21
C TYR A 73 10.40 -5.94 -10.77
N ASP A 74 10.11 -6.45 -9.57
CA ASP A 74 8.77 -6.46 -9.01
C ASP A 74 8.20 -5.04 -8.90
N PRO A 75 7.19 -4.68 -9.71
CA PRO A 75 6.65 -3.33 -9.75
C PRO A 75 5.94 -2.93 -8.45
N ASP A 76 5.40 -3.90 -7.70
CA ASP A 76 4.67 -3.61 -6.47
C ASP A 76 5.65 -3.27 -5.35
N TRP A 77 6.76 -3.99 -5.27
CA TRP A 77 7.85 -3.64 -4.36
C TRP A 77 8.44 -2.26 -4.67
N LEU A 78 8.60 -1.92 -5.95
CA LEU A 78 9.09 -0.60 -6.38
C LEU A 78 8.14 0.51 -5.91
N ASP A 79 6.84 0.37 -6.18
CA ASP A 79 5.86 1.40 -5.83
C ASP A 79 5.69 1.55 -4.31
N LEU A 80 5.66 0.46 -3.55
CA LEU A 80 5.58 0.49 -2.09
C LEU A 80 6.81 1.17 -1.49
N THR A 81 8.00 0.84 -1.97
CA THR A 81 9.26 1.39 -1.45
C THR A 81 9.41 2.87 -1.81
N GLU A 82 9.06 3.24 -3.05
CA GLU A 82 9.09 4.64 -3.50
C GLU A 82 8.08 5.49 -2.73
N ALA A 83 6.84 5.03 -2.56
CA ALA A 83 5.82 5.73 -1.79
C ALA A 83 6.28 6.00 -0.36
N TRP A 84 6.89 5.00 0.28
CA TRP A 84 7.44 5.15 1.61
C TRP A 84 8.57 6.20 1.66
N CYS A 85 9.49 6.20 0.69
CA CYS A 85 10.54 7.21 0.57
C CYS A 85 9.97 8.61 0.36
N ARG A 86 8.98 8.76 -0.53
CA ARG A 86 8.29 10.02 -0.82
C ARG A 86 7.58 10.57 0.41
N LYS A 87 6.88 9.73 1.17
CA LYS A 87 6.29 10.13 2.47
C LYS A 87 7.36 10.73 3.39
N ARG A 88 8.52 10.11 3.52
CA ARG A 88 9.63 10.60 4.37
C ARG A 88 10.21 11.93 3.88
N LEU A 89 10.11 12.19 2.59
CA LEU A 89 10.49 13.45 1.96
C LEU A 89 9.36 14.50 1.98
N GLN A 90 8.20 14.20 2.60
CA GLN A 90 6.99 15.04 2.63
C GLN A 90 6.35 15.24 1.24
N ASP A 91 6.69 14.39 0.26
CA ASP A 91 6.03 14.34 -1.05
C ASP A 91 4.82 13.41 -0.99
N LEU A 92 3.78 13.82 -0.25
CA LEU A 92 2.53 13.05 -0.12
C LEU A 92 1.82 12.86 -1.47
N PRO A 93 1.73 13.87 -2.37
CA PRO A 93 1.15 13.64 -3.69
C PRO A 93 1.90 12.57 -4.49
N GLY A 94 3.22 12.52 -4.39
CA GLY A 94 4.01 11.47 -5.01
C GLY A 94 3.74 10.10 -4.42
N ALA A 95 3.65 9.98 -3.08
CA ALA A 95 3.33 8.74 -2.41
C ALA A 95 1.94 8.20 -2.80
N VAL A 96 0.93 9.08 -2.87
CA VAL A 96 -0.43 8.74 -3.35
C VAL A 96 -0.39 8.20 -4.78
N ARG A 97 0.35 8.85 -5.70
CA ARG A 97 0.47 8.36 -7.08
C ARG A 97 1.08 6.96 -7.18
N CYS A 98 2.10 6.65 -6.37
CA CYS A 98 2.68 5.29 -6.34
C CYS A 98 1.64 4.25 -5.94
N MET A 99 0.85 4.51 -4.89
CA MET A 99 -0.21 3.58 -4.47
C MET A 99 -1.32 3.45 -5.53
N GLN A 100 -1.69 4.53 -6.20
CA GLN A 100 -2.64 4.48 -7.30
C GLN A 100 -2.12 3.63 -8.48
N GLN A 101 -0.83 3.69 -8.78
CA GLN A 101 -0.22 2.84 -9.81
C GLN A 101 -0.23 1.37 -9.41
N LEU A 102 0.07 1.05 -8.16
CA LEU A 102 -0.04 -0.30 -7.62
C LEU A 102 -1.48 -0.81 -7.73
N LEU A 103 -2.46 -0.05 -7.25
CA LEU A 103 -3.88 -0.42 -7.27
C LEU A 103 -4.48 -0.48 -8.69
N TYR A 104 -3.91 0.24 -9.66
CA TYR A 104 -4.28 0.07 -11.06
C TYR A 104 -3.89 -1.32 -11.59
N ARG A 105 -2.77 -1.90 -11.15
CA ARG A 105 -2.34 -3.26 -11.51
C ARG A 105 -3.03 -4.33 -10.67
N ASP A 106 -3.12 -4.11 -9.37
CA ASP A 106 -3.79 -5.02 -8.42
C ASP A 106 -4.83 -4.27 -7.58
N PRO A 107 -6.09 -4.18 -8.07
CA PRO A 107 -7.18 -3.53 -7.35
C PRO A 107 -7.58 -4.23 -6.04
N ARG A 108 -7.00 -5.39 -5.73
CA ARG A 108 -7.26 -6.14 -4.50
C ARG A 108 -6.05 -6.15 -3.55
N SER A 109 -5.09 -5.31 -3.76
CA SER A 109 -3.95 -5.18 -2.87
C SER A 109 -4.36 -4.50 -1.56
N ALA A 110 -4.58 -5.27 -0.51
CA ALA A 110 -4.93 -4.74 0.81
C ALA A 110 -3.87 -3.77 1.33
N ILE A 111 -2.57 -4.08 1.15
CA ILE A 111 -1.47 -3.18 1.53
C ILE A 111 -1.46 -1.89 0.70
N GLY A 112 -1.84 -1.96 -0.59
CA GLY A 112 -1.98 -0.80 -1.46
C GLY A 112 -3.05 0.16 -0.95
N HIS A 113 -4.25 -0.36 -0.65
CA HIS A 113 -5.36 0.41 -0.07
C HIS A 113 -5.00 0.98 1.30
N PHE A 114 -4.41 0.19 2.19
CA PHE A 114 -4.02 0.66 3.52
C PHE A 114 -3.04 1.83 3.45
N ASN A 115 -1.97 1.70 2.66
CA ASN A 115 -0.99 2.77 2.49
C ASN A 115 -1.58 4.00 1.80
N LEU A 116 -2.46 3.82 0.80
CA LEU A 116 -3.17 4.93 0.17
C LEU A 116 -4.01 5.69 1.21
N GLY A 117 -4.76 4.97 2.04
CA GLY A 117 -5.53 5.55 3.14
C GLY A 117 -4.65 6.35 4.11
N CYS A 118 -3.49 5.82 4.50
CA CYS A 118 -2.52 6.54 5.34
C CYS A 118 -2.04 7.84 4.69
N TYR A 119 -1.67 7.81 3.40
CA TYR A 119 -1.16 9.01 2.72
C TYR A 119 -2.25 10.05 2.46
N LEU A 120 -3.49 9.63 2.21
CA LEU A 120 -4.66 10.51 2.10
C LEU A 120 -4.99 11.17 3.45
N ALA A 121 -4.96 10.41 4.56
CA ALA A 121 -5.18 10.93 5.90
C ALA A 121 -4.14 12.02 6.25
N LEU A 122 -2.86 11.77 5.96
CA LEU A 122 -1.78 12.74 6.13
C LEU A 122 -1.94 13.98 5.22
N SER A 123 -2.56 13.82 4.06
CA SER A 123 -2.85 14.93 3.12
C SER A 123 -4.12 15.71 3.51
N GLY A 124 -4.88 15.25 4.51
CA GLY A 124 -6.11 15.87 4.99
C GLY A 124 -7.39 15.41 4.26
N ASP A 125 -7.29 14.50 3.31
CA ASP A 125 -8.45 13.91 2.59
C ASP A 125 -9.01 12.73 3.41
N LYS A 126 -9.71 13.08 4.50
CA LYS A 126 -10.19 12.10 5.48
C LYS A 126 -11.26 11.16 4.94
N GLU A 127 -12.13 11.66 4.07
CA GLU A 127 -13.22 10.86 3.49
C GLU A 127 -12.65 9.71 2.67
N ARG A 128 -11.81 10.02 1.68
CA ARG A 128 -11.19 8.99 0.87
C ARG A 128 -10.24 8.09 1.67
N ALA A 129 -9.57 8.65 2.69
CA ALA A 129 -8.73 7.84 3.58
C ALA A 129 -9.52 6.76 4.30
N LEU A 130 -10.70 7.09 4.82
CA LEU A 130 -11.60 6.12 5.48
C LEU A 130 -12.09 5.04 4.51
N ASP A 131 -12.47 5.43 3.30
CA ASP A 131 -12.91 4.48 2.27
C ASP A 131 -11.80 3.47 1.95
N GLU A 132 -10.57 3.95 1.72
CA GLU A 132 -9.43 3.11 1.40
C GLU A 132 -9.04 2.18 2.55
N VAL A 133 -9.04 2.67 3.80
CA VAL A 133 -8.78 1.86 4.99
C VAL A 133 -9.87 0.80 5.18
N SER A 134 -11.14 1.15 4.92
CA SER A 134 -12.26 0.20 4.98
C SER A 134 -12.08 -0.94 3.97
N ILE A 135 -11.71 -0.61 2.73
CA ILE A 135 -11.42 -1.61 1.68
C ILE A 135 -10.27 -2.52 2.12
N ALA A 136 -9.17 -1.95 2.64
CA ALA A 136 -8.04 -2.73 3.13
C ALA A 136 -8.45 -3.74 4.20
N CYS A 137 -9.21 -3.30 5.21
CA CYS A 137 -9.73 -4.17 6.28
C CYS A 137 -10.72 -5.23 5.79
N GLY A 138 -11.45 -4.94 4.70
CA GLY A 138 -12.34 -5.90 4.05
C GLY A 138 -11.59 -6.94 3.23
N LEU A 139 -10.45 -6.59 2.65
CA LEU A 139 -9.61 -7.49 1.86
C LEU A 139 -8.72 -8.38 2.74
N ASP A 140 -8.22 -7.83 3.85
CA ASP A 140 -7.39 -8.54 4.82
C ASP A 140 -7.68 -7.99 6.24
N GLU A 141 -8.31 -8.82 7.05
CA GLU A 141 -8.74 -8.48 8.41
C GLU A 141 -7.56 -8.13 9.34
N SER A 142 -6.35 -8.58 9.04
CA SER A 142 -5.16 -8.27 9.84
C SER A 142 -4.89 -6.77 9.95
N PHE A 143 -5.30 -5.97 8.96
CA PHE A 143 -5.18 -4.51 8.98
C PHE A 143 -6.02 -3.84 10.07
N ARG A 144 -7.13 -4.46 10.54
CA ARG A 144 -7.91 -3.93 11.68
C ARG A 144 -7.05 -3.84 12.93
N GLY A 145 -6.23 -4.86 13.20
CA GLY A 145 -5.32 -4.86 14.34
C GLY A 145 -4.27 -3.74 14.27
N MET A 146 -3.93 -3.25 13.09
CA MET A 146 -2.97 -2.17 12.90
C MET A 146 -3.57 -0.77 13.12
N LEU A 147 -4.90 -0.60 13.00
CA LEU A 147 -5.56 0.71 13.09
C LEU A 147 -5.27 1.42 14.41
N HIS A 148 -5.19 0.67 15.52
CA HIS A 148 -4.96 1.26 16.83
C HIS A 148 -3.61 1.97 16.93
N ASP A 149 -2.58 1.39 16.35
CA ASP A 149 -1.19 1.82 16.52
C ASP A 149 -0.69 2.68 15.35
N GLU A 150 -1.42 2.71 14.20
CA GLU A 150 -0.96 3.45 13.03
C GLU A 150 -1.03 4.96 13.25
N VAL A 151 0.14 5.57 13.28
CA VAL A 151 0.29 7.01 13.57
C VAL A 151 -0.19 7.91 12.43
N ASP A 152 -0.16 7.41 11.20
CA ASP A 152 -0.58 8.17 10.03
C ASP A 152 -2.10 8.37 9.98
N LEU A 153 -2.85 7.52 10.70
CA LEU A 153 -4.32 7.56 10.77
C LEU A 153 -4.86 8.30 11.99
N VAL A 154 -3.99 8.96 12.76
CA VAL A 154 -4.38 9.66 14.00
C VAL A 154 -5.49 10.69 13.78
N SER A 155 -5.50 11.34 12.61
CA SER A 155 -6.51 12.34 12.25
C SER A 155 -7.92 11.77 12.02
N LEU A 156 -8.03 10.43 11.87
CA LEU A 156 -9.29 9.71 11.64
C LEU A 156 -9.89 9.13 12.92
N ARG A 157 -9.13 9.03 14.00
CA ARG A 157 -9.54 8.32 15.25
C ARG A 157 -10.82 8.84 15.90
N GLN A 158 -11.21 10.08 15.64
CA GLN A 158 -12.44 10.67 16.16
C GLN A 158 -13.65 10.44 15.24
N ASP A 159 -13.45 9.91 14.04
CA ASP A 159 -14.55 9.60 13.11
C ASP A 159 -15.24 8.30 13.56
N PRO A 160 -16.58 8.29 13.69
CA PRO A 160 -17.33 7.09 14.08
C PRO A 160 -17.06 5.88 13.17
N ARG A 161 -16.95 6.08 11.86
CA ARG A 161 -16.65 5.01 10.90
C ARG A 161 -15.28 4.37 11.18
N TYR A 162 -14.29 5.16 11.57
CA TYR A 162 -12.98 4.63 11.96
C TYR A 162 -13.07 3.79 13.23
N GLN A 163 -13.86 4.24 14.21
CA GLN A 163 -14.05 3.53 15.47
C GLN A 163 -14.77 2.19 15.24
N ASP A 164 -15.80 2.18 14.39
CA ASP A 164 -16.48 0.96 13.99
C ASP A 164 -15.55 -0.02 13.27
N LEU A 165 -14.71 0.46 12.35
CA LEU A 165 -13.70 -0.36 11.70
C LEU A 165 -12.69 -0.95 12.70
N ALA A 166 -12.21 -0.15 13.65
CA ALA A 166 -11.21 -0.58 14.64
C ALA A 166 -11.78 -1.59 15.66
N THR A 167 -13.08 -1.50 15.98
CA THR A 167 -13.75 -2.41 16.94
C THR A 167 -14.35 -3.64 16.28
N GLY A 168 -14.36 -3.71 14.95
CA GLY A 168 -14.98 -4.82 14.22
C GLY A 168 -16.51 -4.82 14.23
N HIS A 169 -17.14 -3.75 14.71
CA HIS A 169 -18.58 -3.55 14.59
C HIS A 169 -18.88 -3.03 13.19
N ALA A 170 -18.98 -3.93 12.20
CA ALA A 170 -19.53 -3.55 10.91
C ALA A 170 -21.02 -3.23 11.14
N THR A 171 -21.39 -1.96 11.05
CA THR A 171 -22.79 -1.59 10.87
C THR A 171 -23.19 -2.14 9.51
N ASP A 172 -24.04 -3.15 9.54
CA ASP A 172 -24.69 -3.72 8.36
C ASP A 172 -25.56 -2.61 7.73
N ALA A 173 -24.97 -1.86 6.82
CA ALA A 173 -25.65 -0.79 6.09
C ALA A 173 -26.49 -1.33 4.93
N SER A 174 -27.15 -2.49 5.12
CA SER A 174 -28.03 -3.13 4.14
C SER A 174 -29.49 -3.29 4.58
N GLU A 175 -29.93 -2.57 5.64
CA GLU A 175 -31.35 -2.57 6.00
C GLU A 175 -31.95 -1.16 6.01
N HIS A 176 -32.02 -0.49 4.86
CA HIS A 176 -33.03 0.57 4.64
C HIS A 176 -33.41 0.60 3.17
N GLY A 177 -34.48 -0.12 2.84
CA GLY A 177 -35.04 -0.03 1.48
C GLY A 177 -36.08 -1.10 1.15
N ALA A 178 -36.91 -1.48 2.10
CA ALA A 178 -38.14 -2.20 1.77
C ALA A 178 -39.21 -1.82 2.79
N GLU A 179 -39.71 -0.62 2.77
CA GLU A 179 -41.03 -0.33 3.31
C GLU A 179 -42.08 -0.62 2.24
N ASP A 180 -42.69 -1.74 2.46
CA ASP A 180 -43.93 -2.22 1.91
C ASP A 180 -45.03 -1.14 1.97
N GLY A 181 -45.47 -0.70 0.82
CA GLY A 181 -46.63 0.13 0.60
C GLY A 181 -47.83 -0.71 0.18
N SER A 182 -48.26 -1.66 1.05
CA SER A 182 -49.58 -2.24 0.92
C SER A 182 -50.58 -1.30 1.60
N ASP A 183 -51.29 -0.53 0.83
CA ASP A 183 -52.58 -0.04 1.28
C ASP A 183 -53.69 -0.53 0.32
N GLY A 184 -54.61 -1.20 0.93
CA GLY A 184 -55.77 -1.76 0.30
C GLY A 184 -56.84 -0.70 0.02
N GLY A 185 -57.51 -0.88 -1.05
CA GLY A 185 -58.71 -0.13 -1.43
C GLY A 185 -59.63 -1.00 -2.25
N ALA A 186 -60.52 -1.64 -1.52
CA ALA A 186 -61.61 -2.42 -2.08
C ALA A 186 -62.72 -1.53 -2.67
N LEU A 187 -63.60 -2.21 -3.40
CA LEU A 187 -64.95 -1.82 -3.85
C LEU A 187 -64.98 -1.04 -5.19
N SER A 188 -65.82 -1.29 -6.13
CA SER A 188 -67.13 -2.02 -6.19
C SER A 188 -67.53 -2.18 -7.65
N ASP A 189 -68.19 -3.24 -7.92
CA ASP A 189 -69.29 -3.52 -8.83
C ASP A 189 -69.80 -2.45 -9.79
N GLU A 190 -70.19 -2.90 -10.93
CA GLU A 190 -71.38 -2.72 -11.76
C GLU A 190 -70.99 -2.63 -13.24
N GLU A 191 -71.29 -3.69 -13.99
CA GLU A 191 -72.57 -3.96 -14.71
C GLU A 191 -72.73 -3.19 -16.02
N SER A 192 -73.08 -3.99 -17.02
CA SER A 192 -73.92 -3.72 -18.18
C SER A 192 -73.27 -3.37 -19.52
N ALA A 193 -73.34 -4.38 -20.32
CA ALA A 193 -74.09 -4.48 -21.61
C ALA A 193 -73.82 -3.47 -22.74
N ASN A 194 -73.26 -3.88 -23.79
CA ASN A 194 -73.93 -4.10 -25.07
C ASN A 194 -72.95 -4.61 -26.13
#